data_331dddd97b5ab04d1630eec89c3b63db
#
_entry.id   331dddd97b5ab04d1630eec89c3b63db
#
_cell.length_a   1.000
_cell.length_b   1.000
_cell.length_c   1.000
_cell.angle_alpha   90.00
_cell.angle_beta   90.00
_cell.angle_gamma   90.00
#
_symmetry.space_group_name_H-M   'P 1'
#
loop_
_entity.id
_entity.type
_entity.pdbx_description
1 polymer ?
#
loop_
_entity_poly.entity_id
_entity_poly.type
_entity_poly.pdbx_seq_one_letter_code
_entity_poly.pdbx_strand_id
1 'polypeptide(L)'
;MLNSLVKYEQITTTLPKAKVLKPQADKLITLGKKDTLQNMRTLISKLQDESSASKIRKTLSKRYENRKGGYTRIIKAGFRYGDNAPMAIIEFVDRDLEAKKVDKKKAEKSKVTDKKTETPNEATA
;
A
#
# COMPACT_ATOMS: atom_id res chain seq x y z
N MET A 1 -8.39 -2.75 1.19
CA MET A 1 -7.44 -2.78 2.33
C MET A 1 -6.10 -3.41 1.97
N LEU A 2 -6.03 -4.61 1.37
CA LEU A 2 -4.75 -5.22 0.95
C LEU A 2 -3.96 -4.33 -0.01
N ASN A 3 -4.59 -3.76 -1.03
CA ASN A 3 -3.95 -2.84 -1.98
C ASN A 3 -3.38 -1.59 -1.26
N SER A 4 -4.16 -1.02 -0.32
CA SER A 4 -3.69 0.12 0.48
C SER A 4 -2.49 -0.24 1.35
N LEU A 5 -2.50 -1.44 1.97
CA LEU A 5 -1.35 -1.93 2.74
C LEU A 5 -0.12 -2.12 1.86
N VAL A 6 -0.27 -2.71 0.68
CA VAL A 6 0.83 -2.89 -0.27
C VAL A 6 1.36 -1.54 -0.77
N LYS A 7 0.46 -0.60 -1.09
CA LYS A 7 0.82 0.72 -1.63
C LYS A 7 1.55 1.58 -0.61
N TYR A 8 0.99 1.72 0.59
CA TYR A 8 1.49 2.64 1.63
C TYR A 8 2.38 1.97 2.68
N GLU A 9 2.45 0.65 2.69
CA GLU A 9 3.23 -0.19 3.62
C GLU A 9 2.86 -0.04 5.10
N GLN A 10 1.93 0.85 5.44
CA GLN A 10 1.35 1.04 6.76
C GLN A 10 -0.06 1.62 6.63
N ILE A 11 -1.03 1.01 7.30
CA ILE A 11 -2.39 1.51 7.37
C ILE A 11 -2.93 1.44 8.81
N THR A 12 -3.85 2.35 9.14
CA THR A 12 -4.58 2.34 10.41
C THR A 12 -5.97 1.78 10.19
N THR A 13 -6.37 0.82 11.01
CA THR A 13 -7.68 0.17 10.92
C THR A 13 -8.12 -0.34 12.29
N THR A 14 -9.29 -0.96 12.39
CA THR A 14 -9.72 -1.60 13.64
C THR A 14 -8.95 -2.90 13.88
N LEU A 15 -8.74 -3.25 15.14
CA LEU A 15 -7.99 -4.44 15.55
C LEU A 15 -8.52 -5.75 14.94
N PRO A 16 -9.83 -6.03 14.90
CA PRO A 16 -10.36 -7.23 14.25
C PRO A 16 -10.02 -7.31 12.76
N LYS A 17 -10.15 -6.19 12.03
CA LYS A 17 -9.80 -6.12 10.60
C LYS A 17 -8.30 -6.35 10.38
N ALA A 18 -7.44 -5.77 11.23
CA ALA A 18 -6.01 -5.98 11.15
C ALA A 18 -5.62 -7.46 11.36
N LYS A 19 -6.28 -8.15 12.32
CA LYS A 19 -6.06 -9.58 12.57
C LYS A 19 -6.42 -10.46 11.37
N VAL A 20 -7.47 -10.14 10.63
CA VAL A 20 -7.87 -10.88 9.42
C VAL A 20 -6.95 -10.54 8.24
N LEU A 21 -6.50 -9.29 8.15
CA LEU A 21 -5.67 -8.81 7.06
C LEU A 21 -4.24 -9.40 7.10
N LYS A 22 -3.68 -9.57 8.29
CA LYS A 22 -2.30 -10.05 8.50
C LYS A 22 -2.01 -11.38 7.77
N PRO A 23 -2.75 -12.49 8.00
CA PRO A 23 -2.46 -13.75 7.33
C PRO A 23 -2.66 -13.67 5.82
N GLN A 24 -3.58 -12.85 5.34
CA GLN A 24 -3.79 -12.64 3.91
C GLN A 24 -2.59 -11.94 3.26
N ALA A 25 -2.08 -10.88 3.89
CA ALA A 25 -0.88 -10.18 3.43
C ALA A 25 0.35 -11.10 3.40
N ASP A 26 0.56 -11.88 4.45
CA ASP A 26 1.68 -12.83 4.53
C ASP A 26 1.61 -13.89 3.42
N LYS A 27 0.42 -14.42 3.11
CA LYS A 27 0.22 -15.36 1.99
C LYS A 27 0.55 -14.73 0.63
N LEU A 28 0.18 -13.47 0.41
CA LEU A 28 0.46 -12.77 -0.85
C LEU A 28 1.96 -12.57 -1.06
N ILE A 29 2.71 -12.23 -0.01
CA ILE A 29 4.17 -12.09 -0.10
C ILE A 29 4.82 -13.46 -0.39
N THR A 30 4.37 -14.51 0.27
CA THR A 30 4.87 -15.87 0.03
C THR A 30 4.62 -16.32 -1.41
N LEU A 31 3.44 -16.02 -1.97
CA LEU A 31 3.15 -16.26 -3.39
C LEU A 31 4.06 -15.45 -4.32
N GLY A 32 4.31 -14.19 -3.97
CA GLY A 32 5.16 -13.29 -4.76
C GLY A 32 6.62 -13.72 -4.83
N LYS A 33 7.14 -14.47 -3.85
CA LYS A 33 8.51 -14.98 -3.84
C LYS A 33 8.81 -15.96 -4.97
N LYS A 34 7.82 -16.72 -5.40
CA LYS A 34 7.96 -17.64 -6.53
C LYS A 34 7.54 -16.91 -7.81
N ASP A 35 8.49 -16.53 -8.63
CA ASP A 35 8.26 -15.76 -9.86
C ASP A 35 7.74 -16.66 -11.00
N THR A 36 6.52 -17.18 -10.82
CA THR A 36 5.82 -17.95 -11.86
C THR A 36 4.65 -17.16 -12.43
N LEU A 37 4.33 -17.41 -13.71
CA LEU A 37 3.17 -16.77 -14.38
C LEU A 37 1.86 -17.06 -13.63
N GLN A 38 1.71 -18.29 -13.12
CA GLN A 38 0.53 -18.68 -12.34
C GLN A 38 0.38 -17.87 -11.05
N ASN A 39 1.48 -17.64 -10.33
CA ASN A 39 1.44 -16.85 -9.10
C ASN A 39 1.12 -15.38 -9.40
N MET A 40 1.62 -14.83 -10.51
CA MET A 40 1.29 -13.47 -10.93
C MET A 40 -0.21 -13.32 -11.22
N ARG A 41 -0.80 -14.27 -11.98
CA ARG A 41 -2.26 -14.30 -12.23
C ARG A 41 -3.05 -14.39 -10.93
N THR A 42 -2.61 -15.22 -9.97
CA THR A 42 -3.25 -15.36 -8.66
C THR A 42 -3.16 -14.07 -7.85
N LEU A 43 -2.01 -13.37 -7.86
CA LEU A 43 -1.85 -12.07 -7.19
C LEU A 43 -2.78 -11.02 -7.78
N ILE A 44 -2.84 -10.89 -9.10
CA ILE A 44 -3.73 -9.93 -9.78
C ILE A 44 -5.19 -10.26 -9.48
N SER A 45 -5.59 -11.53 -9.52
CA SER A 45 -6.96 -11.97 -9.20
C SER A 45 -7.37 -11.60 -7.77
N LYS A 46 -6.47 -11.75 -6.79
CA LYS A 46 -6.77 -11.44 -5.38
C LYS A 46 -6.74 -9.95 -5.07
N LEU A 47 -5.85 -9.19 -5.71
CA LEU A 47 -5.68 -7.76 -5.48
C LEU A 47 -6.56 -6.92 -6.41
N GLN A 48 -6.92 -7.44 -7.59
CA GLN A 48 -7.61 -6.72 -8.66
C GLN A 48 -6.90 -5.40 -9.06
N ASP A 49 -5.58 -5.37 -8.85
CA ASP A 49 -4.69 -4.25 -9.13
C ASP A 49 -3.32 -4.76 -9.55
N GLU A 50 -2.95 -4.49 -10.79
CA GLU A 50 -1.69 -4.92 -11.38
C GLU A 50 -0.49 -4.20 -10.76
N SER A 51 -0.66 -2.93 -10.41
CA SER A 51 0.41 -2.12 -9.81
C SER A 51 0.84 -2.66 -8.45
N SER A 52 -0.13 -3.02 -7.60
CA SER A 52 0.12 -3.65 -6.30
C SER A 52 0.72 -5.05 -6.45
N ALA A 53 0.24 -5.86 -7.40
CA ALA A 53 0.82 -7.17 -7.69
C ALA A 53 2.27 -7.07 -8.16
N SER A 54 2.58 -6.11 -9.01
CA SER A 54 3.94 -5.82 -9.47
C SER A 54 4.86 -5.37 -8.32
N LYS A 55 4.36 -4.52 -7.40
CA LYS A 55 5.10 -4.10 -6.20
C LYS A 55 5.43 -5.28 -5.29
N ILE A 56 4.48 -6.18 -5.05
CA ILE A 56 4.72 -7.40 -4.26
C ILE A 56 5.85 -8.22 -4.91
N ARG A 57 5.76 -8.50 -6.20
CA ARG A 57 6.72 -9.35 -6.92
C ARG A 57 8.10 -8.73 -7.00
N LYS A 58 8.21 -7.45 -7.40
CA LYS A 58 9.49 -6.78 -7.67
C LYS A 58 10.19 -6.24 -6.42
N THR A 59 9.43 -5.73 -5.46
CA THR A 59 9.97 -5.01 -4.30
C THR A 59 9.87 -5.82 -3.02
N LEU A 60 8.66 -6.19 -2.60
CA LEU A 60 8.43 -6.85 -1.31
C LEU A 60 9.01 -8.26 -1.26
N SER A 61 8.88 -9.03 -2.34
CA SER A 61 9.41 -10.40 -2.39
C SER A 61 10.93 -10.44 -2.26
N LYS A 62 11.63 -9.50 -2.88
CA LYS A 62 13.10 -9.37 -2.75
C LYS A 62 13.50 -8.93 -1.34
N ARG A 63 12.76 -7.96 -0.76
CA ARG A 63 13.01 -7.45 0.60
C ARG A 63 12.90 -8.57 1.64
N TYR A 64 11.96 -9.47 1.48
CA TYR A 64 11.67 -10.55 2.43
C TYR A 64 12.20 -11.93 1.98
N GLU A 65 13.10 -11.99 1.04
CA GLU A 65 13.62 -13.26 0.48
C GLU A 65 14.13 -14.19 1.59
N ASN A 66 14.92 -13.67 2.52
CA ASN A 66 15.51 -14.42 3.62
C ASN A 66 14.55 -14.69 4.80
N ARG A 67 13.38 -14.05 4.83
CA ARG A 67 12.40 -14.21 5.91
C ARG A 67 11.37 -15.27 5.53
N LYS A 68 11.19 -16.28 6.36
CA LYS A 68 10.28 -17.42 6.09
C LYS A 68 8.81 -17.15 6.41
N GLY A 69 8.47 -16.02 7.03
CA GLY A 69 7.09 -15.66 7.40
C GLY A 69 7.07 -14.46 8.35
N GLY A 70 5.87 -14.04 8.76
CA GLY A 70 5.72 -12.90 9.68
C GLY A 70 6.21 -11.60 9.08
N TYR A 71 5.76 -11.27 7.87
CA TYR A 71 6.17 -10.07 7.14
C TYR A 71 5.48 -8.81 7.64
N THR A 72 4.39 -8.97 8.39
CA THR A 72 3.58 -7.87 8.90
C THR A 72 3.47 -7.92 10.41
N ARG A 73 3.37 -6.75 11.03
CA ARG A 73 3.10 -6.61 12.47
C ARG A 73 1.89 -5.73 12.71
N ILE A 74 1.23 -5.94 13.84
CA ILE A 74 0.10 -5.17 14.30
C ILE A 74 0.49 -4.45 15.58
N ILE A 75 0.28 -3.14 15.62
CA ILE A 75 0.52 -2.27 16.77
C ILE A 75 -0.84 -1.75 17.24
N LYS A 76 -1.19 -1.92 18.52
CA LYS A 76 -2.41 -1.37 19.09
C LYS A 76 -2.28 0.16 19.16
N ALA A 77 -3.31 0.88 18.70
CA ALA A 77 -3.33 2.33 18.61
C ALA A 77 -4.41 2.98 19.52
N GLY A 78 -4.91 2.26 20.52
CA GLY A 78 -5.95 2.74 21.43
C GLY A 78 -7.36 2.57 20.87
N PHE A 79 -8.24 3.52 21.17
CA PHE A 79 -9.66 3.45 20.84
C PHE A 79 -10.06 4.66 19.99
N ARG A 80 -11.00 4.45 19.08
CA ARG A 80 -11.52 5.52 18.22
C ARG A 80 -12.53 6.37 18.98
N TYR A 81 -12.40 7.70 18.84
CA TYR A 81 -13.38 8.63 19.38
C TYR A 81 -14.76 8.42 18.74
N GLY A 82 -15.79 8.43 19.53
CA GLY A 82 -17.20 8.30 19.13
C GLY A 82 -17.78 6.91 19.37
N ASP A 83 -17.17 5.84 18.83
CA ASP A 83 -17.68 4.46 18.95
C ASP A 83 -16.81 3.53 19.81
N ASN A 84 -15.74 4.06 20.39
CA ASN A 84 -14.79 3.32 21.23
C ASN A 84 -14.24 2.02 20.58
N ALA A 85 -14.19 1.97 19.25
CA ALA A 85 -13.64 0.81 18.54
C ALA A 85 -12.14 0.67 18.78
N PRO A 86 -11.61 -0.55 19.08
CA PRO A 86 -10.18 -0.76 19.23
C PRO A 86 -9.47 -0.56 17.89
N MET A 87 -8.54 0.38 17.85
CA MET A 87 -7.76 0.71 16.66
C MET A 87 -6.41 0.02 16.68
N ALA A 88 -5.90 -0.30 15.50
CA ALA A 88 -4.60 -0.88 15.29
C ALA A 88 -3.93 -0.34 14.03
N ILE A 89 -2.62 -0.30 14.06
CA ILE A 89 -1.78 -0.01 12.90
C ILE A 89 -1.22 -1.35 12.43
N ILE A 90 -1.47 -1.69 11.17
CA ILE A 90 -0.80 -2.82 10.51
C ILE A 90 0.25 -2.28 9.55
N GLU A 91 1.44 -2.81 9.63
CA GLU A 91 2.58 -2.37 8.80
C GLU A 91 3.48 -3.55 8.42
N PHE A 92 4.24 -3.38 7.36
CA PHE A 92 5.33 -4.29 7.03
C PHE A 92 6.51 -4.09 8.00
N VAL A 93 7.20 -5.18 8.38
CA VAL A 93 8.28 -5.15 9.39
C VAL A 93 9.41 -4.23 8.97
N ASP A 94 9.82 -4.30 7.70
CA ASP A 94 10.87 -3.45 7.11
C ASP A 94 10.25 -2.50 6.08
N ARG A 95 9.31 -1.64 6.55
CA ARG A 95 8.58 -0.74 5.67
C ARG A 95 9.43 0.38 5.09
N ASP A 96 9.08 0.82 3.90
CA ASP A 96 9.61 2.04 3.31
C ASP A 96 8.85 3.26 3.84
N LEU A 97 9.57 4.16 4.50
CA LEU A 97 9.01 5.39 5.08
C LEU A 97 8.53 6.38 4.02
N GLU A 98 9.11 6.32 2.81
CA GLU A 98 8.72 7.17 1.69
C GLU A 98 7.45 6.72 0.98
N ALA A 99 7.01 5.47 1.18
CA ALA A 99 5.82 4.91 0.53
C ALA A 99 4.53 5.71 0.82
N LYS A 100 4.43 6.34 2.00
CA LYS A 100 3.30 7.23 2.36
C LYS A 100 3.35 8.61 1.69
N LYS A 101 4.50 9.05 1.23
CA LYS A 101 4.69 10.41 0.67
C LYS A 101 4.36 10.48 -0.83
N VAL A 102 4.17 9.35 -1.48
CA VAL A 102 3.96 9.27 -2.94
C VAL A 102 2.72 10.05 -3.38
N ASP A 103 1.63 10.00 -2.62
CA ASP A 103 0.39 10.68 -2.98
C ASP A 103 0.48 12.20 -2.78
N LYS A 104 1.22 12.69 -1.78
CA LYS A 104 1.44 14.14 -1.60
C LYS A 104 2.19 14.73 -2.79
N LYS A 105 3.27 14.08 -3.24
CA LYS A 105 4.04 14.52 -4.42
C LYS A 105 3.22 14.45 -5.72
N LYS A 106 2.29 13.49 -5.84
CA LYS A 106 1.42 13.38 -7.02
C LYS A 106 0.33 14.47 -7.03
N ALA A 107 -0.23 14.79 -5.87
CA ALA A 107 -1.20 15.88 -5.71
C ALA A 107 -0.57 17.26 -5.92
N GLU A 108 0.68 17.47 -5.51
CA GLU A 108 1.41 18.71 -5.77
C GLU A 108 1.77 18.86 -7.26
N LYS A 109 2.16 17.77 -7.93
CA LYS A 109 2.42 17.80 -9.38
C LYS A 109 1.17 18.08 -10.21
N SER A 110 0.00 17.55 -9.85
CA SER A 110 -1.25 17.84 -10.55
C SER A 110 -1.68 19.29 -10.38
N LYS A 111 -1.52 19.87 -9.17
CA LYS A 111 -1.84 21.29 -8.92
C LYS A 111 -0.90 22.27 -9.65
N VAL A 112 0.32 21.85 -9.97
CA VAL A 112 1.28 22.69 -10.73
C VAL A 112 0.99 22.63 -12.23
N THR A 113 0.48 21.52 -12.75
CA THR A 113 0.07 21.41 -14.15
C THR A 113 -1.22 22.19 -14.45
N ASP A 114 -2.19 22.18 -13.54
CA ASP A 114 -3.43 22.95 -13.72
C ASP A 114 -3.21 24.48 -13.64
N LYS A 115 -2.21 24.96 -12.88
CA LYS A 115 -1.85 26.38 -12.83
C LYS A 115 -1.08 26.89 -14.06
N LYS A 116 -0.56 26.00 -14.90
CA LYS A 116 0.24 26.37 -16.08
C LYS A 116 -0.57 26.49 -17.36
N THR A 117 -1.86 26.16 -17.33
CA THR A 117 -2.78 26.22 -18.46
C THR A 117 -3.71 27.46 -18.45
N GLU A 118 -3.63 28.30 -17.40
CA GLU A 118 -4.35 29.58 -17.35
C GLU A 118 -3.39 30.75 -17.50
N THR A 119 -2.92 30.99 -18.70
CA THR A 119 -2.50 32.32 -19.10
C THR A 119 -3.42 32.83 -20.18
N PRO A 120 -4.17 33.92 -19.93
CA PRO A 120 -5.00 34.52 -20.99
C PRO A 120 -4.08 35.12 -22.05
N ASN A 121 -4.35 34.75 -23.27
CA ASN A 121 -3.77 35.37 -24.43
C ASN A 121 -4.50 36.71 -24.66
N GLU A 122 -3.97 37.81 -24.14
CA GLU A 122 -4.32 39.13 -24.62
C GLU A 122 -3.51 39.46 -25.87
N ALA A 123 -4.11 39.14 -26.99
CA ALA A 123 -3.69 39.68 -28.26
C ALA A 123 -4.28 41.10 -28.39
N THR A 124 -3.49 42.13 -28.25
CA THR A 124 -3.74 43.49 -28.66
C THR A 124 -3.93 43.55 -30.18
N ALA A 125 -5.04 44.06 -30.55
CA ALA A 125 -5.27 44.54 -31.92
C ALA A 125 -4.37 45.73 -32.24
#